data_425d21ae8e5edf994731a232ffe57912
#
_entry.id   425d21ae8e5edf994731a232ffe57912
#
_cell.length_a   1.000
_cell.length_b   1.000
_cell.length_c   1.000
_cell.angle_alpha   90.00
_cell.angle_beta   90.00
_cell.angle_gamma   90.00
#
_symmetry.space_group_name_H-M   'P 1'
#
loop_
_entity.id
_entity.type
_entity.pdbx_description
1 polymer ?
#
loop_
_entity_poly.entity_id
_entity_poly.type
_entity_poly.pdbx_seq_one_letter_code
_entity_poly.pdbx_strand_id
1 'polypeptide(L)'
;HLDVTDEKTRELQAQYITDYFKTSSYPVIIGGDFNAEPNSKVIKKIMARHWWDATDSALTFPAWEPKVKIDYLYARPQKGWRVVRTQAVHSLLSDHLPIISELEYVRE
;
A
#
# COMPACT_ATOMS: atom_id res chain seq x y z
N HIS A 1 -5.24 -9.20 2.49
CA HIS A 1 -5.55 -8.69 1.14
C HIS A 1 -6.99 -8.19 1.07
N LEU A 2 -7.22 -7.20 0.20
CA LEU A 2 -8.58 -6.74 -0.08
C LEU A 2 -9.27 -7.70 -1.04
N ASP A 3 -10.60 -7.56 -1.14
CA ASP A 3 -11.38 -8.45 -1.99
C ASP A 3 -10.89 -8.46 -3.43
N VAL A 4 -10.81 -9.64 -4.03
CA VAL A 4 -10.22 -9.82 -5.37
C VAL A 4 -11.23 -9.57 -6.49
N THR A 5 -12.53 -9.75 -6.23
CA THR A 5 -13.53 -9.78 -7.29
C THR A 5 -14.36 -8.53 -7.43
N ASP A 6 -14.49 -7.71 -6.38
CA ASP A 6 -15.45 -6.60 -6.38
C ASP A 6 -14.79 -5.30 -5.92
N GLU A 7 -14.71 -4.33 -6.82
CA GLU A 7 -14.14 -3.02 -6.54
C GLU A 7 -14.90 -2.28 -5.45
N LYS A 8 -16.22 -2.39 -5.42
CA LYS A 8 -17.03 -1.72 -4.39
C LYS A 8 -16.73 -2.27 -3.01
N THR A 9 -16.55 -3.58 -2.90
CA THR A 9 -16.16 -4.22 -1.65
C THR A 9 -14.78 -3.75 -1.22
N ARG A 10 -13.82 -3.64 -2.16
CA ARG A 10 -12.48 -3.11 -1.85
C ARG A 10 -12.56 -1.68 -1.33
N GLU A 11 -13.40 -0.84 -1.92
CA GLU A 11 -13.58 0.54 -1.44
C GLU A 11 -14.09 0.57 -0.01
N LEU A 12 -15.09 -0.27 0.31
CA LEU A 12 -15.64 -0.36 1.66
C LEU A 12 -14.61 -0.86 2.66
N GLN A 13 -13.80 -1.86 2.29
CA GLN A 13 -12.73 -2.38 3.13
C GLN A 13 -11.67 -1.32 3.40
N ALA A 14 -11.22 -0.62 2.37
CA ALA A 14 -10.22 0.44 2.49
C ALA A 14 -10.72 1.59 3.35
N GLN A 15 -11.98 1.96 3.19
CA GLN A 15 -12.59 3.02 3.99
C GLN A 15 -12.71 2.60 5.46
N TYR A 16 -13.09 1.36 5.71
CA TYR A 16 -13.17 0.83 7.07
C TYR A 16 -11.81 0.90 7.78
N ILE A 17 -10.77 0.43 7.11
CA ILE A 17 -9.40 0.47 7.66
C ILE A 17 -8.97 1.91 7.93
N THR A 18 -9.22 2.80 6.99
CA THR A 18 -8.87 4.21 7.13
C THR A 18 -9.58 4.84 8.32
N ASP A 19 -10.88 4.60 8.45
CA ASP A 19 -11.68 5.16 9.55
C ASP A 19 -11.26 4.58 10.90
N TYR A 20 -10.87 3.30 10.92
CA TYR A 20 -10.43 2.64 12.16
C TYR A 20 -9.21 3.36 12.76
N PHE A 21 -8.26 3.81 11.94
CA PHE A 21 -7.04 4.45 12.41
C PHE A 21 -7.11 5.98 12.41
N LYS A 22 -8.25 6.55 12.06
CA LYS A 22 -8.43 7.99 11.89
C LYS A 22 -8.03 8.81 13.12
N THR A 23 -8.28 8.28 14.31
CA THR A 23 -8.01 8.98 15.56
C THR A 23 -6.79 8.45 16.30
N SER A 24 -5.99 7.62 15.67
CA SER A 24 -4.79 7.07 16.30
C SER A 24 -3.80 8.18 16.62
N SER A 25 -3.27 8.18 17.85
CA SER A 25 -2.21 9.07 18.26
C SER A 25 -0.81 8.51 17.95
N TYR A 26 -0.75 7.28 17.47
CA TYR A 26 0.50 6.61 17.11
C TYR A 26 0.66 6.55 15.60
N PRO A 27 1.91 6.56 15.10
CA PRO A 27 2.14 6.24 13.69
C PRO A 27 1.64 4.82 13.39
N VAL A 28 1.06 4.65 12.21
CA VAL A 28 0.50 3.37 11.77
C VAL A 28 1.06 3.02 10.40
N ILE A 29 1.50 1.78 10.24
CA ILE A 29 1.92 1.24 8.95
C ILE A 29 1.02 0.05 8.62
N ILE A 30 0.46 0.04 7.42
CA ILE A 30 -0.27 -1.11 6.91
C ILE A 30 0.34 -1.55 5.59
N GLY A 31 0.33 -2.84 5.36
CA GLY A 31 0.88 -3.38 4.11
C GLY A 31 0.12 -4.60 3.65
N GLY A 32 0.16 -4.84 2.37
CA GLY A 32 -0.44 -6.03 1.81
C GLY A 32 -0.86 -5.88 0.37
N ASP A 33 -1.62 -6.87 -0.09
CA ASP A 33 -2.22 -6.93 -1.40
C ASP A 33 -3.55 -6.19 -1.38
N PHE A 34 -3.63 -5.09 -2.11
CA PHE A 34 -4.85 -4.28 -2.18
C PHE A 34 -5.74 -4.70 -3.35
N ASN A 35 -5.28 -5.62 -4.20
CA ASN A 35 -5.98 -6.05 -5.41
C ASN A 35 -6.48 -4.86 -6.24
N ALA A 36 -5.70 -3.79 -6.25
CA ALA A 36 -6.08 -2.52 -6.87
C ALA A 36 -4.83 -1.83 -7.42
N GLU A 37 -4.94 -1.34 -8.65
CA GLU A 37 -3.86 -0.61 -9.30
C GLU A 37 -3.87 0.87 -8.89
N PRO A 38 -2.74 1.60 -9.10
CA PRO A 38 -2.64 2.99 -8.64
C PRO A 38 -3.71 3.94 -9.18
N ASN A 39 -4.26 3.68 -10.34
CA ASN A 39 -5.30 4.53 -10.93
C ASN A 39 -6.72 4.13 -10.52
N SER A 40 -6.88 3.13 -9.68
CA SER A 40 -8.20 2.68 -9.22
C SER A 40 -8.81 3.67 -8.22
N LYS A 41 -10.12 3.57 -8.02
CA LYS A 41 -10.83 4.40 -7.03
C LYS A 41 -10.35 4.12 -5.61
N VAL A 42 -10.09 2.86 -5.29
CA VAL A 42 -9.58 2.46 -3.96
C VAL A 42 -8.33 3.23 -3.63
N ILE A 43 -7.39 3.30 -4.56
CA ILE A 43 -6.10 3.95 -4.32
C ILE A 43 -6.24 5.46 -4.42
N LYS A 44 -6.81 5.99 -5.52
CA LYS A 44 -6.88 7.43 -5.74
C LYS A 44 -7.77 8.16 -4.75
N LYS A 45 -8.94 7.59 -4.44
CA LYS A 45 -9.95 8.28 -3.65
C LYS A 45 -9.90 8.00 -2.16
N ILE A 46 -9.27 6.90 -1.76
CA ILE A 46 -9.23 6.50 -0.35
C ILE A 46 -7.79 6.48 0.15
N MET A 47 -6.96 5.57 -0.36
CA MET A 47 -5.63 5.38 0.21
C MET A 47 -4.73 6.60 0.01
N ALA A 48 -4.63 7.10 -1.21
CA ALA A 48 -3.75 8.24 -1.49
C ALA A 48 -4.17 9.53 -0.80
N ARG A 49 -5.45 9.65 -0.42
CA ARG A 49 -5.95 10.83 0.28
C ARG A 49 -5.66 10.83 1.77
N HIS A 50 -5.54 9.64 2.37
CA HIS A 50 -5.48 9.51 3.82
C HIS A 50 -4.19 8.90 4.33
N TRP A 51 -3.41 8.30 3.45
CA TRP A 51 -2.18 7.60 3.81
C TRP A 51 -1.01 8.10 2.98
N TRP A 52 0.18 7.91 3.50
CA TRP A 52 1.42 8.17 2.77
C TRP A 52 1.91 6.85 2.17
N ASP A 53 2.19 6.84 0.87
CA ASP A 53 2.65 5.64 0.16
C ASP A 53 4.17 5.49 0.34
N ALA A 54 4.57 4.39 0.96
CA ALA A 54 5.97 4.09 1.24
C ALA A 54 6.62 3.23 0.15
N THR A 55 5.93 3.04 -0.98
CA THR A 55 6.44 2.24 -2.10
C THR A 55 6.65 3.11 -3.34
N ASP A 56 7.30 2.53 -4.36
CA ASP A 56 7.47 3.19 -5.65
C ASP A 56 6.48 2.61 -6.68
N SER A 57 6.72 2.88 -7.96
CA SER A 57 5.87 2.41 -9.05
C SER A 57 6.20 0.99 -9.51
N ALA A 58 7.08 0.28 -8.82
CA ALA A 58 7.49 -1.06 -9.24
C ALA A 58 6.30 -2.02 -9.29
N LEU A 59 6.25 -2.81 -10.35
CA LEU A 59 5.21 -3.81 -10.55
C LEU A 59 5.47 -5.01 -9.65
N THR A 60 4.39 -5.64 -9.14
CA THR A 60 4.52 -6.68 -8.10
C THR A 60 3.87 -8.01 -8.46
N PHE A 61 3.04 -8.05 -9.51
CA PHE A 61 2.27 -9.25 -9.84
C PHE A 61 2.09 -9.40 -11.34
N PRO A 62 2.12 -10.61 -11.90
CA PRO A 62 2.62 -11.84 -11.29
C PRO A 62 4.17 -11.86 -11.23
N ALA A 63 4.72 -12.63 -10.31
CA ALA A 63 6.15 -12.61 -10.04
C ALA A 63 7.02 -13.01 -11.24
N TRP A 64 6.53 -13.95 -12.08
CA TRP A 64 7.29 -14.44 -13.24
C TRP A 64 7.30 -13.46 -14.41
N GLU A 65 6.35 -12.55 -14.45
CA GLU A 65 6.26 -11.51 -15.49
C GLU A 65 5.44 -10.35 -14.96
N PRO A 66 6.03 -9.48 -14.12
CA PRO A 66 5.27 -8.42 -13.47
C PRO A 66 4.59 -7.48 -14.46
N LYS A 67 3.29 -7.28 -14.29
CA LYS A 67 2.45 -6.46 -15.16
C LYS A 67 1.69 -5.38 -14.43
N VAL A 68 1.41 -5.58 -13.12
CA VAL A 68 0.60 -4.62 -12.36
C VAL A 68 1.22 -4.39 -10.99
N LYS A 69 0.95 -3.22 -10.43
CA LYS A 69 1.25 -2.89 -9.04
C LYS A 69 -0.04 -3.00 -8.25
N ILE A 70 -0.10 -3.94 -7.32
CA ILE A 70 -1.26 -4.16 -6.45
C ILE A 70 -0.89 -4.32 -4.99
N ASP A 71 0.40 -4.30 -4.67
CA ASP A 71 0.92 -4.44 -3.31
C ASP A 71 1.50 -3.10 -2.86
N TYR A 72 1.18 -2.70 -1.64
CA TYR A 72 1.53 -1.40 -1.10
C TYR A 72 1.91 -1.48 0.36
N LEU A 73 2.67 -0.47 0.78
CA LEU A 73 2.90 -0.13 2.19
C LEU A 73 2.42 1.30 2.36
N TYR A 74 1.50 1.51 3.27
CA TYR A 74 0.96 2.83 3.57
C TYR A 74 1.19 3.19 5.03
N ALA A 75 1.41 4.47 5.29
CA ALA A 75 1.68 4.95 6.64
C ALA A 75 0.85 6.19 6.98
N ARG A 76 0.62 6.38 8.29
CA ARG A 76 0.00 7.57 8.85
C ARG A 76 0.82 8.04 10.04
N PRO A 77 0.85 9.35 10.31
CA PRO A 77 0.25 10.45 9.54
C PRO A 77 0.87 10.58 8.16
N GLN A 78 0.29 11.38 7.28
CA GLN A 78 0.79 11.55 5.91
C GLN A 78 2.10 12.33 5.84
N LYS A 79 2.52 12.98 6.93
CA LYS A 79 3.74 13.77 6.99
C LYS A 79 4.72 13.19 8.00
N GLY A 80 5.99 13.50 7.83
CA GLY A 80 7.04 13.09 8.75
C GLY A 80 7.80 11.85 8.30
N TRP A 81 7.37 11.20 7.24
CA TRP A 81 8.01 10.00 6.71
C TRP A 81 8.97 10.31 5.59
N ARG A 82 10.02 9.50 5.51
CA ARG A 82 10.97 9.52 4.41
C ARG A 82 11.30 8.09 4.01
N VAL A 83 11.27 7.81 2.72
CA VAL A 83 11.74 6.52 2.21
C VAL A 83 13.27 6.58 2.11
N VAL A 84 13.94 5.72 2.84
CA VAL A 84 15.39 5.53 2.71
C VAL A 84 15.66 4.67 1.49
N ARG A 85 14.88 3.60 1.35
CA ARG A 85 14.99 2.68 0.22
C ARG A 85 13.70 1.91 0.08
N THR A 86 13.25 1.69 -1.16
CA THR A 86 12.11 0.82 -1.46
C THR A 86 12.38 0.08 -2.75
N GLN A 87 11.96 -1.18 -2.80
CA GLN A 87 12.09 -2.00 -4.00
C GLN A 87 11.17 -3.19 -3.97
N ALA A 88 10.79 -3.65 -5.17
CA ALA A 88 10.21 -4.97 -5.35
C ALA A 88 11.37 -5.93 -5.67
N VAL A 89 11.50 -7.01 -4.90
CA VAL A 89 12.63 -7.93 -5.03
C VAL A 89 12.29 -9.04 -6.00
N HIS A 90 13.16 -9.28 -6.98
CA HIS A 90 12.96 -10.37 -7.92
C HIS A 90 13.04 -11.72 -7.20
N SER A 91 11.94 -12.48 -7.23
CA SER A 91 11.84 -13.78 -6.56
C SER A 91 10.66 -14.56 -7.15
N LEU A 92 10.81 -15.88 -7.24
CA LEU A 92 9.73 -16.77 -7.68
C LEU A 92 9.20 -17.65 -6.55
N LEU A 93 9.47 -17.25 -5.29
CA LEU A 93 8.98 -17.99 -4.11
C LEU A 93 7.49 -17.77 -3.84
N SER A 94 6.90 -16.74 -4.45
CA SER A 94 5.47 -16.44 -4.37
C SER A 94 5.02 -16.00 -5.76
N ASP A 95 3.73 -15.94 -6.00
CA ASP A 95 3.18 -15.35 -7.22
C ASP A 95 3.20 -13.81 -7.18
N HIS A 96 3.50 -13.21 -6.02
CA HIS A 96 3.79 -11.78 -5.88
C HIS A 96 5.28 -11.58 -5.62
N LEU A 97 5.82 -10.46 -6.09
CA LEU A 97 7.16 -10.05 -5.68
C LEU A 97 7.10 -9.45 -4.28
N PRO A 98 8.06 -9.77 -3.40
CA PRO A 98 8.12 -9.11 -2.11
C PRO A 98 8.47 -7.64 -2.28
N ILE A 99 7.86 -6.79 -1.46
CA ILE A 99 8.21 -5.38 -1.37
C ILE A 99 8.96 -5.16 -0.07
N ILE A 100 10.09 -4.46 -0.17
CA ILE A 100 10.87 -4.06 1.00
C ILE A 100 10.97 -2.55 0.98
N SER A 101 10.63 -1.91 2.10
CA SER A 101 10.81 -0.47 2.27
C SER A 101 11.50 -0.21 3.60
N GLU A 102 12.51 0.64 3.55
CA GLU A 102 13.21 1.13 4.72
C GLU A 102 12.80 2.58 4.92
N LEU A 103 12.21 2.87 6.07
CA LEU A 103 11.55 4.15 6.31
C LEU A 103 12.18 4.86 7.50
N GLU A 104 12.13 6.18 7.46
CA GLU A 104 12.51 7.03 8.58
C GLU A 104 11.32 7.90 8.93
N TYR A 105 11.01 8.01 10.20
CA TYR A 105 9.93 8.86 10.68
C TYR A 105 10.49 9.91 11.65
N VAL A 106 10.24 11.17 11.35
CA VAL A 106 10.66 12.29 12.20
C VAL A 106 9.41 12.92 12.78
N ARG A 107 9.22 12.71 14.07
CA ARG A 107 8.11 13.30 14.81
C ARG A 107 8.49 14.71 15.25
N GLU A 108 7.67 15.66 14.89
CA GLU A 108 7.83 17.03 15.33
C GLU A 108 7.14 17.27 16.66
#